data_a68e89ba51df53b26cf7bfdc7b59aa16
#
_entry.id   a68e89ba51df53b26cf7bfdc7b59aa16
#
_cell.length_a   1.000
_cell.length_b   1.000
_cell.length_c   1.000
_cell.angle_alpha   90.00
_cell.angle_beta   90.00
_cell.angle_gamma   90.00
#
_symmetry.space_group_name_H-M   'P 1'
#
loop_
_entity.id
_entity.type
_entity.pdbx_description
1 polymer ?
#
loop_
_entity_poly.entity_id
_entity_poly.type
_entity_poly.pdbx_seq_one_letter_code
_entity_poly.pdbx_strand_id
1 'polypeptide(L)'
;MARGDNGEAARQALEELCGAYWYPLYGFARRRGLSPDDAEDAVQAFFLKLLKQDSLGRADRERGRLRSFLLGALSNFLAQRWRNESAAKRGGGAKPLRIDQTWAEERLTQEVDGSTESEDFDREWAYALIERVFGRLERFHEAKGRERVFERLKGCLLGDGSYGDEAEIAAELELSGAGVRSAVFQMRQRFRRYVEEEIRDTVGSEADLREELSHLCRVLAEHQG
;
A
#
# COMPACT_ATOMS: atom_id res chain seq x y z
N MET A 1 25.99 -24.32 -5.18
CA MET A 1 24.60 -24.37 -4.67
C MET A 1 24.05 -23.01 -4.18
N ALA A 2 24.61 -21.84 -4.56
CA ALA A 2 24.21 -20.54 -4.03
C ALA A 2 23.40 -19.66 -5.01
N ARG A 3 23.04 -20.15 -6.20
CA ARG A 3 22.27 -19.38 -7.20
C ARG A 3 20.75 -19.55 -7.13
N GLY A 4 20.25 -20.60 -6.46
CA GLY A 4 18.80 -20.83 -6.31
C GLY A 4 18.15 -19.95 -5.24
N ASP A 5 18.85 -19.72 -4.14
CA ASP A 5 18.35 -19.00 -2.96
C ASP A 5 18.15 -17.48 -3.24
N ASN A 6 19.05 -16.89 -4.03
CA ASN A 6 18.97 -15.47 -4.41
C ASN A 6 17.80 -15.16 -5.37
N GLY A 7 17.39 -16.12 -6.19
CA GLY A 7 16.26 -15.97 -7.12
C GLY A 7 14.91 -16.05 -6.44
N GLU A 8 14.79 -16.89 -5.42
CA GLU A 8 13.55 -17.07 -4.67
C GLU A 8 13.30 -15.87 -3.73
N ALA A 9 14.32 -15.40 -3.03
CA ALA A 9 14.26 -14.19 -2.21
C ALA A 9 13.92 -12.93 -3.04
N ALA A 10 14.51 -12.80 -4.24
CA ALA A 10 14.19 -11.69 -5.14
C ALA A 10 12.74 -11.75 -5.67
N ARG A 11 12.23 -12.97 -5.93
CA ARG A 11 10.83 -13.16 -6.36
C ARG A 11 9.86 -12.82 -5.23
N GLN A 12 10.13 -13.29 -4.01
CA GLN A 12 9.30 -12.98 -2.85
C GLN A 12 9.27 -11.47 -2.55
N ALA A 13 10.43 -10.80 -2.56
CA ALA A 13 10.50 -9.36 -2.38
C ALA A 13 9.72 -8.59 -3.45
N LEU A 14 9.69 -9.11 -4.70
CA LEU A 14 8.87 -8.53 -5.75
C LEU A 14 7.38 -8.76 -5.53
N GLU A 15 6.96 -9.96 -5.13
CA GLU A 15 5.56 -10.25 -4.83
C GLU A 15 5.05 -9.33 -3.72
N GLU A 16 5.85 -9.10 -2.67
CA GLU A 16 5.57 -8.15 -1.60
C GLU A 16 5.50 -6.70 -2.11
N LEU A 17 6.46 -6.30 -2.96
CA LEU A 17 6.47 -4.98 -3.59
C LEU A 17 5.25 -4.77 -4.49
N CYS A 18 4.92 -5.74 -5.33
CA CYS A 18 3.72 -5.69 -6.17
C CYS A 18 2.46 -5.58 -5.31
N GLY A 19 2.32 -6.40 -4.27
CA GLY A 19 1.18 -6.35 -3.36
C GLY A 19 1.04 -5.00 -2.65
N ALA A 20 2.16 -4.33 -2.37
CA ALA A 20 2.17 -3.04 -1.68
C ALA A 20 1.90 -1.85 -2.61
N TYR A 21 2.42 -1.88 -3.83
CA TYR A 21 2.49 -0.69 -4.70
C TYR A 21 1.75 -0.83 -6.02
N TRP A 22 1.23 -2.01 -6.36
CA TRP A 22 0.54 -2.19 -7.64
C TRP A 22 -0.63 -1.20 -7.79
N TYR A 23 -1.50 -1.16 -6.79
CA TYR A 23 -2.69 -0.29 -6.86
C TYR A 23 -2.35 1.21 -6.89
N PRO A 24 -1.49 1.74 -6.00
CA PRO A 24 -1.03 3.13 -6.08
C PRO A 24 -0.43 3.51 -7.44
N LEU A 25 0.39 2.64 -8.02
CA LEU A 25 1.01 2.87 -9.32
C LEU A 25 -0.01 2.76 -10.47
N TYR A 26 -0.97 1.85 -10.37
CA TYR A 26 -2.08 1.72 -11.30
C TYR A 26 -2.94 2.98 -11.29
N GLY A 27 -3.38 3.44 -10.12
CA GLY A 27 -4.15 4.68 -9.95
C GLY A 27 -3.44 5.88 -10.56
N PHE A 28 -2.13 6.00 -10.30
CA PHE A 28 -1.30 7.05 -10.91
C PHE A 28 -1.28 6.98 -12.45
N ALA A 29 -1.14 5.77 -13.02
CA ALA A 29 -1.16 5.59 -14.48
C ALA A 29 -2.54 5.93 -15.09
N ARG A 30 -3.62 5.56 -14.40
CA ARG A 30 -5.01 5.88 -14.79
C ARG A 30 -5.25 7.39 -14.85
N ARG A 31 -4.81 8.12 -13.82
CA ARG A 31 -4.96 9.60 -13.77
C ARG A 31 -4.13 10.31 -14.83
N ARG A 32 -3.11 9.68 -15.36
CA ARG A 32 -2.37 10.16 -16.54
C ARG A 32 -3.07 9.88 -17.86
N GLY A 33 -4.30 9.40 -17.84
CA GLY A 33 -5.16 9.21 -19.00
C GLY A 33 -4.96 7.88 -19.71
N LEU A 34 -4.27 6.89 -19.11
CA LEU A 34 -4.21 5.54 -19.67
C LEU A 34 -5.57 4.86 -19.48
N SER A 35 -5.98 4.04 -20.45
CA SER A 35 -7.11 3.13 -20.27
C SER A 35 -6.84 2.11 -19.17
N PRO A 36 -7.85 1.41 -18.60
CA PRO A 36 -7.63 0.36 -17.62
C PRO A 36 -6.62 -0.69 -18.09
N ASP A 37 -6.78 -1.21 -19.29
CA ASP A 37 -5.89 -2.21 -19.87
C ASP A 37 -4.47 -1.66 -20.07
N ASP A 38 -4.32 -0.42 -20.57
CA ASP A 38 -3.00 0.20 -20.77
C ASP A 38 -2.29 0.51 -19.45
N ALA A 39 -3.02 0.88 -18.41
CA ALA A 39 -2.45 1.15 -17.09
C ALA A 39 -1.95 -0.12 -16.43
N GLU A 40 -2.72 -1.21 -16.51
CA GLU A 40 -2.31 -2.53 -16.03
C GLU A 40 -1.03 -2.99 -16.74
N ASP A 41 -1.02 -2.96 -18.07
CA ASP A 41 0.13 -3.31 -18.89
C ASP A 41 1.36 -2.48 -18.55
N ALA A 42 1.16 -1.17 -18.38
CA ALA A 42 2.24 -0.26 -18.05
C ALA A 42 2.86 -0.61 -16.68
N VAL A 43 2.04 -0.88 -15.66
CA VAL A 43 2.51 -1.22 -14.31
C VAL A 43 3.20 -2.59 -14.32
N GLN A 44 2.64 -3.59 -15.00
CA GLN A 44 3.29 -4.91 -15.15
C GLN A 44 4.64 -4.80 -15.84
N ALA A 45 4.69 -4.09 -16.98
CA ALA A 45 5.95 -3.88 -17.72
C ALA A 45 6.97 -3.09 -16.89
N PHE A 46 6.52 -2.14 -16.07
CA PHE A 46 7.37 -1.38 -15.17
C PHE A 46 8.01 -2.29 -14.11
N PHE A 47 7.23 -3.13 -13.43
CA PHE A 47 7.77 -4.09 -12.46
C PHE A 47 8.75 -5.08 -13.10
N LEU A 48 8.43 -5.60 -14.29
CA LEU A 48 9.34 -6.47 -15.03
C LEU A 48 10.65 -5.77 -15.40
N LYS A 49 10.60 -4.47 -15.71
CA LYS A 49 11.80 -3.67 -15.98
C LYS A 49 12.65 -3.48 -14.73
N LEU A 50 12.01 -3.16 -13.59
CA LEU A 50 12.71 -3.03 -12.30
C LEU A 50 13.48 -4.30 -11.93
N LEU A 51 12.88 -5.48 -12.15
CA LEU A 51 13.52 -6.77 -11.94
C LEU A 51 14.74 -6.99 -12.82
N LYS A 52 14.56 -6.80 -14.15
CA LYS A 52 15.62 -7.06 -15.13
C LYS A 52 16.85 -6.19 -14.94
N GLN A 53 16.67 -4.97 -14.42
CA GLN A 53 17.75 -4.00 -14.27
C GLN A 53 18.47 -4.10 -12.92
N ASP A 54 18.06 -5.04 -12.04
CA ASP A 54 18.49 -5.07 -10.62
C ASP A 54 18.40 -3.69 -9.94
N SER A 55 17.40 -2.90 -10.42
CA SER A 55 17.24 -1.50 -10.02
C SER A 55 16.74 -1.38 -8.60
N LEU A 56 16.16 -2.46 -8.05
CA LEU A 56 15.76 -2.54 -6.64
C LEU A 56 16.97 -2.71 -5.71
N GLY A 57 18.00 -3.43 -6.14
CA GLY A 57 19.30 -3.49 -5.45
C GLY A 57 20.07 -2.18 -5.52
N ARG A 58 19.77 -1.35 -6.56
CA ARG A 58 20.30 0.01 -6.76
C ARG A 58 19.38 1.11 -6.26
N ALA A 59 18.13 0.80 -5.91
CA ALA A 59 17.30 1.65 -5.05
C ALA A 59 17.97 1.66 -3.68
N ASP A 60 19.13 2.35 -3.69
CA ASP A 60 20.07 2.46 -2.61
C ASP A 60 19.26 2.88 -1.38
N ARG A 61 19.24 2.06 -0.35
CA ARG A 61 18.68 2.40 0.96
C ARG A 61 19.24 3.75 1.46
N GLU A 62 20.34 4.22 0.85
CA GLU A 62 20.97 5.51 1.11
C GLU A 62 20.34 6.69 0.34
N ARG A 63 19.45 6.46 -0.66
CA ARG A 63 18.91 7.52 -1.53
C ARG A 63 17.46 7.91 -1.29
N GLY A 64 16.83 7.46 -0.21
CA GLY A 64 15.50 7.92 0.15
C GLY A 64 14.42 6.85 0.15
N ARG A 65 13.17 7.29 0.08
CA ARG A 65 11.98 6.48 0.30
C ARG A 65 11.61 5.72 -0.95
N LEU A 66 11.36 4.44 -0.83
CA LEU A 66 10.96 3.57 -1.94
C LEU A 66 9.73 4.12 -2.68
N ARG A 67 8.75 4.67 -1.95
CA ARG A 67 7.55 5.31 -2.50
C ARG A 67 7.89 6.40 -3.53
N SER A 68 8.73 7.35 -3.14
CA SER A 68 9.15 8.47 -4.01
C SER A 68 9.95 7.99 -5.21
N PHE A 69 10.82 6.98 -5.00
CA PHE A 69 11.56 6.35 -6.07
C PHE A 69 10.63 5.70 -7.09
N LEU A 70 9.65 4.91 -6.65
CA LEU A 70 8.72 4.21 -7.54
C LEU A 70 7.88 5.21 -8.35
N LEU A 71 7.37 6.27 -7.73
CA LEU A 71 6.60 7.30 -8.40
C LEU A 71 7.43 8.00 -9.49
N GLY A 72 8.64 8.43 -9.17
CA GLY A 72 9.56 9.06 -10.13
C GLY A 72 9.97 8.11 -11.26
N ALA A 73 10.27 6.87 -10.94
CA ALA A 73 10.66 5.85 -11.91
C ALA A 73 9.50 5.51 -12.87
N LEU A 74 8.26 5.35 -12.35
CA LEU A 74 7.08 5.12 -13.19
C LEU A 74 6.78 6.32 -14.07
N SER A 75 6.86 7.55 -13.54
CA SER A 75 6.69 8.78 -14.31
C SER A 75 7.63 8.83 -15.54
N ASN A 76 8.91 8.54 -15.30
CA ASN A 76 9.91 8.48 -16.36
C ASN A 76 9.64 7.34 -17.36
N PHE A 77 9.19 6.18 -16.86
CA PHE A 77 8.83 5.03 -17.69
C PHE A 77 7.66 5.35 -18.62
N LEU A 78 6.59 5.95 -18.11
CA LEU A 78 5.42 6.35 -18.90
C LEU A 78 5.79 7.41 -19.94
N ALA A 79 6.58 8.41 -19.56
CA ALA A 79 7.06 9.44 -20.50
C ALA A 79 7.89 8.83 -21.63
N GLN A 80 8.71 7.81 -21.34
CA GLN A 80 9.48 7.12 -22.38
C GLN A 80 8.58 6.25 -23.27
N ARG A 81 7.60 5.55 -22.68
CA ARG A 81 6.60 4.76 -23.41
C ARG A 81 5.85 5.65 -24.41
N TRP A 82 5.33 6.78 -23.98
CA TRP A 82 4.66 7.73 -24.88
C TRP A 82 5.52 8.24 -26.01
N ARG A 83 6.80 8.56 -25.75
CA ARG A 83 7.74 8.95 -26.82
C ARG A 83 7.93 7.84 -27.85
N ASN A 84 8.06 6.59 -27.40
CA ASN A 84 8.24 5.44 -28.27
C ASN A 84 6.96 5.10 -29.05
N GLU A 85 5.78 5.18 -28.44
CA GLU A 85 4.49 4.93 -29.09
C GLU A 85 4.16 6.04 -30.13
N SER A 86 4.48 7.28 -29.81
CA SER A 86 4.37 8.39 -30.77
C SER A 86 5.30 8.21 -31.98
N ALA A 87 6.45 7.57 -31.78
CA ALA A 87 7.35 7.16 -32.85
C ALA A 87 6.87 5.89 -33.59
N ALA A 88 6.18 4.98 -32.89
CA ALA A 88 5.81 3.63 -33.36
C ALA A 88 4.35 3.52 -33.84
N LYS A 89 3.55 4.58 -33.87
CA LYS A 89 2.18 4.56 -34.46
C LYS A 89 2.16 4.10 -35.93
N ARG A 90 3.25 3.44 -36.35
CA ARG A 90 3.48 2.78 -37.63
C ARG A 90 3.58 1.24 -37.59
N GLY A 91 3.28 0.56 -36.46
CA GLY A 91 3.37 -0.92 -36.40
C GLY A 91 2.83 -1.54 -35.10
N GLY A 92 1.99 -2.56 -35.22
CA GLY A 92 1.08 -3.15 -34.24
C GLY A 92 1.66 -3.88 -33.02
N GLY A 93 0.81 -4.11 -32.02
CA GLY A 93 1.09 -4.58 -30.70
C GLY A 93 0.46 -5.94 -30.30
N ALA A 94 0.98 -6.57 -29.25
CA ALA A 94 0.56 -7.85 -28.65
C ALA A 94 -0.30 -7.62 -27.38
N LYS A 95 -1.24 -8.55 -27.09
CA LYS A 95 -2.22 -8.50 -26.00
C LYS A 95 -1.71 -9.15 -24.69
N PRO A 96 -2.11 -8.63 -23.50
CA PRO A 96 -1.67 -9.12 -22.19
C PRO A 96 -2.69 -9.98 -21.41
N LEU A 97 -2.23 -10.52 -20.27
CA LEU A 97 -3.01 -11.30 -19.30
C LEU A 97 -3.83 -10.37 -18.37
N ARG A 98 -5.09 -10.74 -18.09
CA ARG A 98 -6.02 -9.95 -17.27
C ARG A 98 -5.92 -10.31 -15.79
N ILE A 99 -5.76 -9.29 -14.94
CA ILE A 99 -6.04 -9.31 -13.51
C ILE A 99 -7.45 -8.74 -13.30
N ASP A 100 -8.17 -9.16 -12.25
CA ASP A 100 -9.48 -8.60 -11.96
C ASP A 100 -9.34 -7.12 -11.54
N GLN A 101 -9.81 -6.22 -12.41
CA GLN A 101 -9.69 -4.77 -12.26
C GLN A 101 -10.89 -4.13 -11.58
N THR A 102 -11.97 -4.88 -11.37
CA THR A 102 -13.28 -4.33 -10.95
C THR A 102 -13.16 -3.55 -9.65
N TRP A 103 -12.50 -4.12 -8.65
CA TRP A 103 -12.29 -3.46 -7.35
C TRP A 103 -11.39 -2.21 -7.43
N ALA A 104 -10.42 -2.20 -8.35
CA ALA A 104 -9.49 -1.09 -8.53
C ALA A 104 -10.19 0.12 -9.19
N GLU A 105 -11.04 -0.12 -10.18
CA GLU A 105 -11.83 0.94 -10.83
C GLU A 105 -12.93 1.50 -9.92
N GLU A 106 -13.60 0.66 -9.14
CA GLU A 106 -14.60 1.10 -8.15
C GLU A 106 -13.99 2.06 -7.13
N ARG A 107 -12.76 1.83 -6.72
CA ARG A 107 -12.04 2.66 -5.77
C ARG A 107 -11.61 4.00 -6.37
N LEU A 108 -11.22 4.04 -7.66
CA LEU A 108 -10.85 5.28 -8.36
C LEU A 108 -12.03 6.22 -8.60
N THR A 109 -13.26 5.71 -8.63
CA THR A 109 -14.47 6.54 -8.80
C THR A 109 -14.84 7.37 -7.57
N GLN A 110 -14.22 7.14 -6.42
CA GLN A 110 -14.43 7.91 -5.18
C GLN A 110 -13.52 9.16 -5.11
N GLU A 111 -13.22 9.82 -6.23
CA GLU A 111 -12.26 10.91 -6.31
C GLU A 111 -12.70 12.18 -5.58
N VAL A 112 -11.72 12.83 -4.91
CA VAL A 112 -11.83 14.20 -4.42
C VAL A 112 -11.35 15.13 -5.54
N ASP A 113 -12.25 15.98 -6.02
CA ASP A 113 -11.98 16.94 -7.07
C ASP A 113 -10.90 17.96 -6.64
N GLY A 114 -9.85 18.14 -7.44
CA GLY A 114 -8.81 19.16 -7.25
C GLY A 114 -7.48 18.70 -6.66
N SER A 115 -7.27 17.41 -6.35
CA SER A 115 -5.98 16.87 -5.88
C SER A 115 -4.94 16.74 -7.03
N THR A 116 -3.66 16.82 -6.68
CA THR A 116 -2.58 16.55 -7.64
C THR A 116 -2.34 15.05 -7.81
N GLU A 117 -1.78 14.62 -8.97
CA GLU A 117 -1.42 13.21 -9.22
C GLU A 117 -0.53 12.61 -8.13
N SER A 118 0.29 13.42 -7.47
CA SER A 118 1.18 13.00 -6.37
C SER A 118 0.41 12.79 -5.07
N GLU A 119 -0.54 13.68 -4.75
CA GLU A 119 -1.40 13.55 -3.57
C GLU A 119 -2.29 12.33 -3.66
N ASP A 120 -2.83 12.06 -4.84
CA ASP A 120 -3.62 10.87 -5.10
C ASP A 120 -2.80 9.57 -4.94
N PHE A 121 -1.58 9.56 -5.46
CA PHE A 121 -0.67 8.43 -5.25
C PHE A 121 -0.36 8.21 -3.77
N ASP A 122 -0.11 9.28 -3.03
CA ASP A 122 0.15 9.23 -1.60
C ASP A 122 -1.05 8.71 -0.82
N ARG A 123 -2.26 9.12 -1.21
CA ARG A 123 -3.51 8.62 -0.63
C ARG A 123 -3.69 7.12 -0.86
N GLU A 124 -3.54 6.66 -2.11
CA GLU A 124 -3.68 5.25 -2.46
C GLU A 124 -2.62 4.38 -1.77
N TRP A 125 -1.39 4.89 -1.66
CA TRP A 125 -0.33 4.25 -0.89
C TRP A 125 -0.70 4.12 0.58
N ALA A 126 -1.21 5.19 1.19
CA ALA A 126 -1.61 5.19 2.60
C ALA A 126 -2.72 4.15 2.85
N TYR A 127 -3.75 4.12 2.00
CA TYR A 127 -4.83 3.15 2.13
C TYR A 127 -4.35 1.71 1.93
N ALA A 128 -3.55 1.44 0.92
CA ALA A 128 -3.00 0.10 0.68
C ALA A 128 -2.12 -0.38 1.85
N LEU A 129 -1.35 0.52 2.48
CA LEU A 129 -0.58 0.22 3.67
C LEU A 129 -1.48 -0.13 4.85
N ILE A 130 -2.48 0.69 5.12
CA ILE A 130 -3.43 0.49 6.22
C ILE A 130 -4.22 -0.82 6.04
N GLU A 131 -4.68 -1.13 4.84
CA GLU A 131 -5.36 -2.40 4.54
C GLU A 131 -4.48 -3.62 4.86
N ARG A 132 -3.21 -3.60 4.48
CA ARG A 132 -2.29 -4.69 4.83
C ARG A 132 -2.11 -4.84 6.33
N VAL A 133 -2.00 -3.73 7.05
CA VAL A 133 -1.90 -3.72 8.51
C VAL A 133 -3.16 -4.30 9.16
N PHE A 134 -4.36 -3.91 8.66
CA PHE A 134 -5.62 -4.49 9.14
C PHE A 134 -5.69 -5.99 8.88
N GLY A 135 -5.36 -6.46 7.69
CA GLY A 135 -5.31 -7.89 7.38
C GLY A 135 -4.31 -8.68 8.24
N ARG A 136 -3.17 -8.07 8.65
CA ARG A 136 -2.24 -8.68 9.61
C ARG A 136 -2.83 -8.75 11.02
N LEU A 137 -3.56 -7.72 11.44
CA LEU A 137 -4.26 -7.69 12.73
C LEU A 137 -5.37 -8.72 12.80
N GLU A 138 -6.17 -8.83 11.77
CA GLU A 138 -7.25 -9.81 11.63
C GLU A 138 -6.72 -11.22 11.78
N ARG A 139 -5.75 -11.62 10.95
CA ARG A 139 -5.09 -12.94 11.04
C ARG A 139 -4.48 -13.21 12.43
N PHE A 140 -3.92 -12.20 13.07
CA PHE A 140 -3.42 -12.35 14.44
C PHE A 140 -4.53 -12.68 15.44
N HIS A 141 -5.69 -12.02 15.32
CA HIS A 141 -6.82 -12.23 16.23
C HIS A 141 -7.51 -13.57 15.93
N GLU A 142 -7.66 -13.94 14.66
CA GLU A 142 -8.14 -15.26 14.23
C GLU A 142 -7.29 -16.39 14.82
N ALA A 143 -5.97 -16.30 14.68
CA ALA A 143 -5.05 -17.30 15.25
C ALA A 143 -5.12 -17.42 16.79
N LYS A 144 -5.79 -16.46 17.47
CA LYS A 144 -6.02 -16.44 18.92
C LYS A 144 -7.46 -16.76 19.31
N GLY A 145 -8.36 -17.04 18.35
CA GLY A 145 -9.79 -17.20 18.58
C GLY A 145 -10.46 -15.93 19.14
N ARG A 146 -10.02 -14.76 18.66
CA ARG A 146 -10.48 -13.44 19.13
C ARG A 146 -11.04 -12.58 18.01
N GLU A 147 -11.65 -13.17 17.00
CA GLU A 147 -12.22 -12.50 15.82
C GLU A 147 -13.28 -11.47 16.25
N ARG A 148 -14.16 -11.83 17.19
CA ARG A 148 -15.19 -10.92 17.72
C ARG A 148 -14.60 -9.67 18.37
N VAL A 149 -13.46 -9.82 19.08
CA VAL A 149 -12.77 -8.69 19.71
C VAL A 149 -12.19 -7.75 18.63
N PHE A 150 -11.60 -8.30 17.59
CA PHE A 150 -11.09 -7.52 16.47
C PHE A 150 -12.21 -6.77 15.76
N GLU A 151 -13.25 -7.47 15.32
CA GLU A 151 -14.39 -6.86 14.62
C GLU A 151 -15.03 -5.73 15.42
N ARG A 152 -15.22 -5.94 16.70
CA ARG A 152 -15.87 -4.94 17.56
C ARG A 152 -15.00 -3.72 17.86
N LEU A 153 -13.68 -3.89 17.92
CA LEU A 153 -12.76 -2.84 18.32
C LEU A 153 -11.93 -2.22 17.19
N LYS A 154 -11.93 -2.79 15.98
CA LYS A 154 -11.12 -2.27 14.86
C LYS A 154 -11.35 -0.80 14.55
N GLY A 155 -12.58 -0.29 14.75
CA GLY A 155 -12.91 1.12 14.55
C GLY A 155 -12.15 2.09 15.46
N CYS A 156 -11.59 1.63 16.59
CA CYS A 156 -10.81 2.49 17.48
C CYS A 156 -9.39 2.83 16.98
N LEU A 157 -8.97 2.23 15.84
CA LEU A 157 -7.61 2.35 15.33
C LEU A 157 -7.41 3.58 14.45
N LEU A 158 -8.47 4.06 13.82
CA LEU A 158 -8.50 5.23 12.94
C LEU A 158 -9.49 6.26 13.46
N GLY A 159 -9.48 7.45 12.90
CA GLY A 159 -10.36 8.54 13.32
C GLY A 159 -9.99 9.12 14.70
N ASP A 160 -10.99 9.50 15.48
CA ASP A 160 -10.82 10.04 16.83
C ASP A 160 -10.40 9.00 17.89
N GLY A 161 -10.34 7.74 17.49
CA GLY A 161 -9.97 6.62 18.33
C GLY A 161 -11.08 6.20 19.31
N SER A 162 -12.31 6.70 19.17
CA SER A 162 -13.46 6.27 19.96
C SER A 162 -13.79 4.81 19.65
N TYR A 163 -14.29 4.08 20.64
CA TYR A 163 -14.73 2.69 20.47
C TYR A 163 -16.14 2.43 21.01
N GLY A 164 -16.85 3.49 21.44
CA GLY A 164 -18.23 3.43 21.93
C GLY A 164 -18.36 3.18 23.42
N ASP A 165 -19.52 2.70 23.85
CA ASP A 165 -19.81 2.47 25.28
C ASP A 165 -19.06 1.24 25.81
N GLU A 166 -18.21 1.47 26.82
CA GLU A 166 -17.39 0.41 27.42
C GLU A 166 -18.23 -0.69 28.08
N ALA A 167 -19.37 -0.33 28.70
CA ALA A 167 -20.22 -1.30 29.40
C ALA A 167 -20.95 -2.20 28.39
N GLU A 168 -21.42 -1.64 27.28
CA GLU A 168 -22.03 -2.39 26.18
C GLU A 168 -21.03 -3.38 25.56
N ILE A 169 -19.83 -2.90 25.25
CA ILE A 169 -18.75 -3.74 24.67
C ILE A 169 -18.33 -4.84 25.65
N ALA A 170 -18.23 -4.51 26.93
CA ALA A 170 -17.89 -5.47 27.97
C ALA A 170 -18.90 -6.61 28.04
N ALA A 171 -20.21 -6.28 27.98
CA ALA A 171 -21.28 -7.25 27.93
C ALA A 171 -21.27 -8.10 26.66
N GLU A 172 -21.07 -7.46 25.48
CA GLU A 172 -21.04 -8.14 24.18
C GLU A 172 -19.88 -9.12 24.04
N LEU A 173 -18.70 -8.73 24.54
CA LEU A 173 -17.47 -9.53 24.43
C LEU A 173 -17.21 -10.45 25.63
N GLU A 174 -18.11 -10.45 26.64
CA GLU A 174 -17.97 -11.19 27.89
C GLU A 174 -16.67 -10.84 28.64
N LEU A 175 -16.32 -9.53 28.62
CA LEU A 175 -15.13 -8.98 29.27
C LEU A 175 -15.53 -8.07 30.42
N SER A 176 -14.60 -7.81 31.34
CA SER A 176 -14.74 -6.68 32.27
C SER A 176 -14.40 -5.35 31.56
N GLY A 177 -14.84 -4.23 32.08
CA GLY A 177 -14.45 -2.90 31.55
C GLY A 177 -12.92 -2.72 31.49
N ALA A 178 -12.19 -3.20 32.52
CA ALA A 178 -10.72 -3.24 32.49
C ALA A 178 -10.18 -4.13 31.34
N GLY A 179 -10.87 -5.23 31.05
CA GLY A 179 -10.58 -6.12 29.94
C GLY A 179 -10.72 -5.44 28.60
N VAL A 180 -11.80 -4.66 28.39
CA VAL A 180 -12.03 -3.87 27.17
C VAL A 180 -10.92 -2.83 26.99
N ARG A 181 -10.59 -2.04 28.01
CA ARG A 181 -9.51 -1.05 27.95
C ARG A 181 -8.15 -1.68 27.61
N SER A 182 -7.86 -2.85 28.23
CA SER A 182 -6.64 -3.61 27.94
C SER A 182 -6.62 -4.10 26.48
N ALA A 183 -7.74 -4.61 25.97
CA ALA A 183 -7.84 -5.08 24.58
C ALA A 183 -7.63 -3.92 23.58
N VAL A 184 -8.27 -2.77 23.79
CA VAL A 184 -8.06 -1.56 22.98
C VAL A 184 -6.61 -1.11 23.01
N PHE A 185 -5.99 -1.04 24.19
CA PHE A 185 -4.59 -0.65 24.33
C PHE A 185 -3.65 -1.61 23.57
N GLN A 186 -3.82 -2.92 23.75
CA GLN A 186 -3.01 -3.93 23.07
C GLN A 186 -3.19 -3.89 21.55
N MET A 187 -4.43 -3.68 21.08
CA MET A 187 -4.74 -3.58 19.67
C MET A 187 -4.06 -2.35 19.04
N ARG A 188 -4.14 -1.19 19.68
CA ARG A 188 -3.44 0.04 19.24
C ARG A 188 -1.93 -0.10 19.21
N GLN A 189 -1.35 -0.73 20.24
CA GLN A 189 0.10 -1.00 20.29
C GLN A 189 0.53 -1.89 19.13
N ARG A 190 -0.25 -2.92 18.82
CA ARG A 190 0.05 -3.84 17.73
C ARG A 190 -0.12 -3.18 16.36
N PHE A 191 -1.18 -2.39 16.20
CA PHE A 191 -1.40 -1.61 14.99
C PHE A 191 -0.21 -0.69 14.70
N ARG A 192 0.22 0.12 15.66
CA ARG A 192 1.39 1.01 15.51
C ARG A 192 2.64 0.23 15.11
N ARG A 193 2.89 -0.89 15.79
CA ARG A 193 4.05 -1.73 15.47
C ARG A 193 3.99 -2.25 14.04
N TYR A 194 2.83 -2.73 13.56
CA TYR A 194 2.69 -3.22 12.20
C TYR A 194 2.84 -2.10 11.16
N VAL A 195 2.33 -0.90 11.42
CA VAL A 195 2.57 0.27 10.57
C VAL A 195 4.07 0.59 10.48
N GLU A 196 4.76 0.61 11.62
CA GLU A 196 6.21 0.85 11.66
C GLU A 196 7.00 -0.23 10.89
N GLU A 197 6.64 -1.50 11.05
CA GLU A 197 7.27 -2.61 10.34
C GLU A 197 7.08 -2.47 8.81
N GLU A 198 5.85 -2.21 8.34
CA GLU A 198 5.55 -2.03 6.92
C GLU A 198 6.36 -0.88 6.28
N ILE A 199 6.55 0.23 7.01
CA ILE A 199 7.31 1.37 6.50
C ILE A 199 8.81 1.10 6.61
N ARG A 200 9.28 0.49 7.68
CA ARG A 200 10.70 0.22 7.94
C ARG A 200 11.38 -0.56 6.82
N ASP A 201 10.65 -1.48 6.20
CA ASP A 201 11.15 -2.27 5.08
C ASP A 201 11.31 -1.46 3.78
N THR A 202 10.78 -0.23 3.75
CA THR A 202 10.76 0.64 2.57
C THR A 202 11.64 1.88 2.68
N VAL A 203 12.34 2.05 3.81
CA VAL A 203 13.19 3.22 4.10
C VAL A 203 14.61 2.82 4.49
N GLY A 204 15.55 3.74 4.27
CA GLY A 204 16.97 3.47 4.52
C GLY A 204 17.46 3.83 5.93
N SER A 205 16.74 4.69 6.65
CA SER A 205 17.16 5.20 7.95
C SER A 205 16.02 5.43 8.93
N GLU A 206 16.34 5.53 10.22
CA GLU A 206 15.38 5.91 11.27
C GLU A 206 14.83 7.35 11.08
N ALA A 207 15.57 8.24 10.44
CA ALA A 207 15.10 9.57 10.10
C ALA A 207 13.99 9.48 9.01
N ASP A 208 14.25 8.71 7.95
CA ASP A 208 13.25 8.47 6.89
C ASP A 208 12.00 7.78 7.43
N LEU A 209 12.15 6.83 8.37
CA LEU A 209 11.01 6.17 9.02
C LEU A 209 10.09 7.19 9.72
N ARG A 210 10.66 8.10 10.49
CA ARG A 210 9.88 9.13 11.20
C ARG A 210 9.18 10.08 10.24
N GLU A 211 9.86 10.47 9.17
CA GLU A 211 9.28 11.34 8.16
C GLU A 211 8.14 10.65 7.39
N GLU A 212 8.31 9.37 7.05
CA GLU A 212 7.29 8.60 6.34
C GLU A 212 6.07 8.30 7.23
N LEU A 213 6.28 8.02 8.53
CA LEU A 213 5.19 7.94 9.51
C LEU A 213 4.43 9.26 9.64
N SER A 214 5.16 10.39 9.71
CA SER A 214 4.53 11.72 9.76
C SER A 214 3.76 12.04 8.49
N HIS A 215 4.28 11.64 7.33
CA HIS A 215 3.61 11.79 6.06
C HIS A 215 2.32 10.95 6.00
N LEU A 216 2.39 9.67 6.40
CA LEU A 216 1.21 8.80 6.48
C LEU A 216 0.11 9.41 7.35
N CYS A 217 0.46 9.90 8.55
CA CYS A 217 -0.50 10.55 9.44
C CYS A 217 -1.16 11.78 8.81
N ARG A 218 -0.39 12.60 8.08
CA ARG A 218 -0.91 13.78 7.37
C ARG A 218 -1.89 13.38 6.27
N VAL A 219 -1.50 12.44 5.42
CA VAL A 219 -2.36 11.96 4.31
C VAL A 219 -3.67 11.39 4.84
N LEU A 220 -3.64 10.61 5.93
CA LEU A 220 -4.85 10.05 6.54
C LEU A 220 -5.72 11.13 7.20
N ALA A 221 -5.13 12.18 7.80
CA ALA A 221 -5.88 13.26 8.43
C ALA A 221 -6.61 14.15 7.43
N GLU A 222 -5.99 14.44 6.29
CA GLU A 222 -6.57 15.27 5.21
C GLU A 222 -7.82 14.65 4.57
N HIS A 223 -8.06 13.34 4.75
CA HIS A 223 -9.14 12.62 4.09
C HIS A 223 -10.20 12.05 5.07
N GLN A 224 -10.21 12.51 6.33
CA GLN A 224 -11.23 12.17 7.33
C GLN A 224 -12.29 13.29 7.50
N GLY A 225 -12.30 14.30 6.64
CA GLY A 225 -13.22 15.44 6.68
C GLY A 225 -14.46 15.26 5.83
#